data_6630f50936b94acb9ee7dd5f4554995d
#
_entry.id   6630f50936b94acb9ee7dd5f4554995d
#
_cell.length_a   1.000
_cell.length_b   1.000
_cell.length_c   1.000
_cell.angle_alpha   90.00
_cell.angle_beta   90.00
_cell.angle_gamma   90.00
#
_symmetry.space_group_name_H-M   'P 1'
#
loop_
_entity.id
_entity.type
_entity.pdbx_description
1 polymer ?
#
loop_
_entity_poly.entity_id
_entity_poly.type
_entity_poly.pdbx_seq_one_letter_code
_entity_poly.pdbx_strand_id
1 'polypeptide(L)'
;MRQIKNSFSNTSRILLCVAMIAMLSVSCSEKRPQHIIGVSQCSEDIWRHWQNSEMQMETNFHEGVELRFASAYDNSERQSQQIDSLVESGIDLLIVAPNQLSSVSPAIDRAYDKGIPVIVFERKTDSQKYTAFVSADNYEMGHQMGEYVVSRLNGKGKVMEILGLKGSSPADERHDGFTDALKDSGVEVVATIQGDWTEPTAYEAVKAYKGDLQSIDLVFGHNDRSAMGARKAFSERGVQLPLFCGIDGLPGENGGIRQVQDSLLEASYIYPTRGDQLLQIALDTLEGKPYEKETMLTSALVTHENAKVLLLESDEVMRQAQNLEKLQEQASGYLQQLATQRTITLLALVLIALLLLVLVLFTLYHRGKVSAQHERVVNNLWNLEIPVEQEQETESEAPTAEPEEQDKESGESSDDVQEPLFIVHFKKVVEARLSDSDLSVDDLASAMNLSRVQLYRKVKSISGSSPVELLRTARLNRGYQLLLTSGKNVSEVAYEVGFTAPSYFTKCFKDEFGVSPSDLQAK
;
A
#
# COMPACT_ATOMS: atom_id res chain seq x y z
N MET A 1 37.51 -11.62 -28.09
CA MET A 1 36.87 -10.34 -27.75
C MET A 1 35.38 -10.23 -28.11
N ARG A 2 34.87 -10.67 -29.24
CA ARG A 2 33.43 -10.62 -29.61
C ARG A 2 32.51 -11.49 -28.73
N GLN A 3 32.95 -12.70 -28.32
CA GLN A 3 32.15 -13.61 -27.50
C GLN A 3 31.96 -13.09 -26.05
N ILE A 4 32.95 -12.41 -25.46
CA ILE A 4 32.87 -11.85 -24.12
C ILE A 4 31.93 -10.64 -24.08
N LYS A 5 31.89 -9.79 -25.13
CA LYS A 5 30.97 -8.67 -25.25
C LYS A 5 29.51 -9.12 -25.36
N ASN A 6 29.24 -10.24 -26.05
CA ASN A 6 27.86 -10.75 -26.17
C ASN A 6 27.35 -11.42 -24.88
N SER A 7 28.22 -12.06 -24.11
CA SER A 7 27.87 -12.66 -22.83
C SER A 7 27.52 -11.58 -21.79
N PHE A 8 28.25 -10.46 -21.73
CA PHE A 8 27.99 -9.34 -20.85
C PHE A 8 26.66 -8.59 -21.18
N SER A 9 26.32 -8.49 -22.47
CA SER A 9 25.05 -7.90 -22.92
C SER A 9 23.85 -8.74 -22.55
N ASN A 10 23.96 -10.06 -22.60
CA ASN A 10 22.85 -10.96 -22.25
C ASN A 10 22.62 -11.06 -20.73
N THR A 11 23.66 -11.13 -19.92
CA THR A 11 23.53 -11.12 -18.45
C THR A 11 22.94 -9.80 -17.92
N SER A 12 23.32 -8.67 -18.49
CA SER A 12 22.75 -7.36 -18.13
C SER A 12 21.26 -7.26 -18.50
N ARG A 13 20.85 -7.82 -19.64
CA ARG A 13 19.43 -7.87 -20.06
C ARG A 13 18.59 -8.79 -19.17
N ILE A 14 19.12 -9.94 -18.78
CA ILE A 14 18.44 -10.88 -17.87
C ILE A 14 18.25 -10.23 -16.49
N LEU A 15 19.25 -9.54 -15.96
CA LEU A 15 19.18 -8.81 -14.68
C LEU A 15 18.15 -7.67 -14.72
N LEU A 16 18.07 -6.94 -15.84
CA LEU A 16 17.06 -5.89 -16.03
C LEU A 16 15.64 -6.47 -16.09
N CYS A 17 15.46 -7.61 -16.75
CA CYS A 17 14.17 -8.31 -16.81
C CYS A 17 13.76 -8.85 -15.43
N VAL A 18 14.68 -9.43 -14.67
CA VAL A 18 14.41 -9.92 -13.30
C VAL A 18 14.05 -8.75 -12.35
N ALA A 19 14.77 -7.62 -12.46
CA ALA A 19 14.44 -6.40 -11.69
C ALA A 19 13.07 -5.82 -12.08
N MET A 20 12.71 -5.81 -13.38
CA MET A 20 11.38 -5.39 -13.85
C MET A 20 10.28 -6.36 -13.38
N ILE A 21 10.50 -7.66 -13.41
CA ILE A 21 9.55 -8.65 -12.90
C ILE A 21 9.37 -8.50 -11.38
N ALA A 22 10.44 -8.26 -10.63
CA ALA A 22 10.38 -7.98 -9.20
C ALA A 22 9.64 -6.67 -8.87
N MET A 23 9.76 -5.62 -9.69
CA MET A 23 8.98 -4.39 -9.55
C MET A 23 7.50 -4.57 -9.90
N LEU A 24 7.18 -5.40 -10.87
CA LEU A 24 5.79 -5.71 -11.26
C LEU A 24 5.08 -6.59 -10.23
N SER A 25 5.79 -7.40 -9.45
CA SER A 25 5.22 -8.22 -8.38
C SER A 25 4.96 -7.45 -7.06
N VAL A 26 5.39 -6.19 -6.94
CA VAL A 26 5.06 -5.28 -5.83
C VAL A 26 3.81 -4.42 -6.15
N SER A 27 3.12 -4.67 -7.26
CA SER A 27 1.81 -4.07 -7.49
C SER A 27 0.88 -4.52 -6.35
N CYS A 28 0.60 -3.62 -5.40
CA CYS A 28 -0.51 -3.79 -4.47
C CYS A 28 -1.78 -3.93 -5.31
N SER A 29 -2.21 -5.14 -5.53
CA SER A 29 -3.59 -5.42 -5.90
C SER A 29 -4.40 -5.00 -4.67
N GLU A 30 -5.07 -3.84 -4.70
CA GLU A 30 -6.19 -3.60 -3.82
C GLU A 30 -7.12 -4.82 -3.99
N LYS A 31 -7.25 -5.61 -2.93
CA LYS A 31 -8.24 -6.69 -2.93
C LYS A 31 -9.58 -6.02 -3.17
N ARG A 32 -10.28 -6.39 -4.23
CA ARG A 32 -11.68 -5.98 -4.42
C ARG A 32 -12.44 -6.35 -3.14
N PRO A 33 -13.34 -5.46 -2.65
CA PRO A 33 -14.19 -5.83 -1.53
C PRO A 33 -14.92 -7.13 -1.86
N GLN A 34 -15.11 -7.97 -0.87
CA GLN A 34 -15.79 -9.25 -1.01
C GLN A 34 -17.30 -9.04 -1.18
N HIS A 35 -17.84 -8.00 -0.50
CA HIS A 35 -19.25 -7.64 -0.52
C HIS A 35 -19.40 -6.11 -0.67
N ILE A 36 -20.19 -5.69 -1.63
CA ILE A 36 -20.53 -4.28 -1.87
C ILE A 36 -22.01 -4.10 -1.59
N ILE A 37 -22.35 -3.37 -0.55
CA ILE A 37 -23.72 -3.16 -0.12
C ILE A 37 -24.14 -1.72 -0.44
N GLY A 38 -25.17 -1.57 -1.27
CA GLY A 38 -25.79 -0.30 -1.54
C GLY A 38 -26.80 0.09 -0.46
N VAL A 39 -26.74 1.30 0.04
CA VAL A 39 -27.66 1.82 1.06
C VAL A 39 -28.39 3.04 0.51
N SER A 40 -29.69 2.91 0.23
CA SER A 40 -30.55 3.98 -0.28
C SER A 40 -31.42 4.56 0.84
N GLN A 41 -31.02 5.74 1.33
CA GLN A 41 -31.74 6.48 2.36
C GLN A 41 -32.76 7.44 1.73
N CYS A 42 -33.97 7.51 2.33
CA CYS A 42 -35.01 8.42 1.88
C CYS A 42 -34.71 9.88 2.20
N SER A 43 -34.06 10.17 3.31
CA SER A 43 -33.76 11.50 3.83
C SER A 43 -32.31 11.62 4.32
N GLU A 44 -31.92 12.84 4.65
CA GLU A 44 -30.64 13.18 5.26
C GLU A 44 -30.93 13.90 6.56
N ASP A 45 -31.03 13.18 7.63
CA ASP A 45 -31.34 13.72 8.96
C ASP A 45 -30.52 13.03 10.05
N ILE A 46 -30.63 13.54 11.28
CA ILE A 46 -29.85 13.07 12.43
C ILE A 46 -30.09 11.58 12.70
N TRP A 47 -31.32 11.07 12.51
CA TRP A 47 -31.64 9.67 12.72
C TRP A 47 -30.91 8.79 11.69
N ARG A 48 -30.90 9.23 10.41
CA ARG A 48 -30.15 8.55 9.33
C ARG A 48 -28.64 8.59 9.57
N HIS A 49 -28.12 9.70 10.06
CA HIS A 49 -26.70 9.80 10.42
C HIS A 49 -26.30 8.78 11.48
N TRP A 50 -27.11 8.63 12.52
CA TRP A 50 -26.87 7.62 13.56
C TRP A 50 -26.83 6.21 12.97
N GLN A 51 -27.84 5.84 12.21
CA GLN A 51 -27.92 4.54 11.57
C GLN A 51 -26.72 4.26 10.62
N ASN A 52 -26.41 5.23 9.75
CA ASN A 52 -25.28 5.09 8.82
C ASN A 52 -23.96 4.94 9.58
N SER A 53 -23.78 5.65 10.69
CA SER A 53 -22.60 5.52 11.55
C SER A 53 -22.52 4.15 12.22
N GLU A 54 -23.65 3.60 12.69
CA GLU A 54 -23.67 2.24 13.24
C GLU A 54 -23.32 1.19 12.20
N MET A 55 -23.88 1.28 10.96
CA MET A 55 -23.50 0.40 9.85
C MET A 55 -22.00 0.53 9.52
N GLN A 56 -21.49 1.76 9.46
CA GLN A 56 -20.08 1.99 9.14
C GLN A 56 -19.15 1.45 10.25
N MET A 57 -19.51 1.61 11.51
CA MET A 57 -18.75 1.02 12.63
C MET A 57 -18.73 -0.51 12.56
N GLU A 58 -19.88 -1.11 12.24
CA GLU A 58 -19.98 -2.57 12.13
C GLU A 58 -19.12 -3.13 11.00
N THR A 59 -18.90 -2.39 9.87
CA THR A 59 -17.98 -2.85 8.82
C THR A 59 -16.56 -3.09 9.32
N ASN A 60 -16.16 -2.45 10.40
CA ASN A 60 -14.83 -2.60 10.98
C ASN A 60 -14.58 -4.01 11.56
N PHE A 61 -15.63 -4.75 11.82
CA PHE A 61 -15.56 -6.14 12.31
C PHE A 61 -15.59 -7.16 11.16
N HIS A 62 -15.77 -6.70 9.90
CA HIS A 62 -15.95 -7.56 8.73
C HIS A 62 -14.98 -7.17 7.63
N GLU A 63 -14.00 -8.04 7.33
CA GLU A 63 -13.05 -7.77 6.25
C GLU A 63 -13.72 -7.81 4.88
N GLY A 64 -13.39 -6.85 4.02
CA GLY A 64 -13.83 -6.84 2.63
C GLY A 64 -15.28 -6.39 2.41
N VAL A 65 -15.88 -5.64 3.33
CA VAL A 65 -17.21 -5.02 3.18
C VAL A 65 -17.07 -3.55 2.78
N GLU A 66 -17.79 -3.15 1.73
CA GLU A 66 -17.89 -1.77 1.26
C GLU A 66 -19.36 -1.32 1.30
N LEU A 67 -19.63 -0.17 1.95
CA LEU A 67 -20.94 0.46 1.96
C LEU A 67 -20.97 1.62 0.96
N ARG A 68 -21.99 1.65 0.09
CA ARG A 68 -22.26 2.76 -0.84
C ARG A 68 -23.56 3.45 -0.48
N PHE A 69 -23.46 4.61 0.17
CA PHE A 69 -24.61 5.38 0.59
C PHE A 69 -25.12 6.31 -0.52
N ALA A 70 -26.47 6.41 -0.60
CA ALA A 70 -27.15 7.40 -1.42
C ALA A 70 -28.33 7.97 -0.63
N SER A 71 -28.44 9.30 -0.54
CA SER A 71 -29.55 9.99 0.13
C SER A 71 -30.45 10.70 -0.88
N ALA A 72 -31.74 10.47 -0.75
CA ALA A 72 -32.74 11.02 -1.68
C ALA A 72 -33.25 12.42 -1.25
N TYR A 73 -32.98 12.88 -0.04
CA TYR A 73 -33.45 14.17 0.48
C TYR A 73 -34.97 14.35 0.31
N ASP A 74 -35.73 13.34 0.75
CA ASP A 74 -37.19 13.29 0.72
C ASP A 74 -37.82 13.32 -0.69
N ASN A 75 -37.05 12.98 -1.74
CA ASN A 75 -37.51 12.95 -3.12
C ASN A 75 -37.56 11.52 -3.65
N SER A 76 -38.77 10.99 -3.86
CA SER A 76 -39.00 9.61 -4.32
C SER A 76 -38.47 9.31 -5.73
N GLU A 77 -38.53 10.29 -6.65
CA GLU A 77 -38.00 10.14 -8.01
C GLU A 77 -36.47 10.03 -7.99
N ARG A 78 -35.83 10.92 -7.21
CA ARG A 78 -34.37 10.87 -6.98
C ARG A 78 -33.96 9.55 -6.36
N GLN A 79 -34.74 9.06 -5.36
CA GLN A 79 -34.45 7.77 -4.74
C GLN A 79 -34.50 6.62 -5.75
N SER A 80 -35.52 6.60 -6.61
CA SER A 80 -35.65 5.58 -7.66
C SER A 80 -34.46 5.58 -8.60
N GLN A 81 -33.99 6.75 -9.05
CA GLN A 81 -32.81 6.89 -9.92
C GLN A 81 -31.53 6.46 -9.20
N GLN A 82 -31.40 6.76 -7.90
CA GLN A 82 -30.24 6.35 -7.10
C GLN A 82 -30.19 4.84 -6.87
N ILE A 83 -31.36 4.20 -6.66
CA ILE A 83 -31.44 2.73 -6.58
C ILE A 83 -30.94 2.10 -7.90
N ASP A 84 -31.43 2.57 -9.04
CA ASP A 84 -30.98 2.07 -10.34
C ASP A 84 -29.46 2.27 -10.52
N SER A 85 -28.92 3.44 -10.14
CA SER A 85 -27.50 3.74 -10.20
C SER A 85 -26.64 2.85 -9.27
N LEU A 86 -27.10 2.58 -8.05
CA LEU A 86 -26.44 1.66 -7.13
C LEU A 86 -26.36 0.25 -7.73
N VAL A 87 -27.47 -0.25 -8.29
CA VAL A 87 -27.53 -1.55 -8.96
C VAL A 87 -26.57 -1.62 -10.16
N GLU A 88 -26.52 -0.56 -10.98
CA GLU A 88 -25.60 -0.47 -12.13
C GLU A 88 -24.13 -0.38 -11.70
N SER A 89 -23.85 0.15 -10.52
CA SER A 89 -22.50 0.19 -9.95
C SER A 89 -21.98 -1.17 -9.48
N GLY A 90 -22.79 -2.23 -9.54
CA GLY A 90 -22.41 -3.59 -9.21
C GLY A 90 -22.39 -3.86 -7.70
N ILE A 91 -23.42 -3.45 -6.99
CA ILE A 91 -23.66 -3.86 -5.59
C ILE A 91 -24.10 -5.33 -5.53
N ASP A 92 -23.78 -5.99 -4.44
CA ASP A 92 -24.18 -7.38 -4.18
C ASP A 92 -25.50 -7.49 -3.41
N LEU A 93 -25.90 -6.42 -2.69
CA LEU A 93 -27.12 -6.32 -1.91
C LEU A 93 -27.55 -4.85 -1.81
N LEU A 94 -28.86 -4.60 -1.79
CA LEU A 94 -29.48 -3.30 -1.59
C LEU A 94 -30.19 -3.24 -0.22
N ILE A 95 -29.84 -2.27 0.61
CA ILE A 95 -30.62 -1.84 1.76
C ILE A 95 -31.37 -0.58 1.36
N VAL A 96 -32.67 -0.53 1.57
CA VAL A 96 -33.51 0.62 1.17
C VAL A 96 -34.51 0.99 2.25
N ALA A 97 -34.51 2.28 2.61
CA ALA A 97 -35.61 2.90 3.38
C ALA A 97 -36.48 3.70 2.39
N PRO A 98 -37.64 3.17 1.94
CA PRO A 98 -38.43 3.83 0.91
C PRO A 98 -38.97 5.18 1.41
N ASN A 99 -38.90 6.23 0.58
CA ASN A 99 -39.44 7.53 0.98
C ASN A 99 -40.96 7.46 1.17
N GLN A 100 -41.64 6.82 0.25
CA GLN A 100 -43.08 6.58 0.30
C GLN A 100 -43.41 5.14 -0.14
N LEU A 101 -44.55 4.64 0.32
CA LEU A 101 -44.98 3.24 0.18
C LEU A 101 -44.94 2.76 -1.28
N SER A 102 -45.54 3.52 -2.22
CA SER A 102 -45.75 3.10 -3.61
C SER A 102 -44.73 3.72 -4.59
N SER A 103 -44.26 4.93 -4.32
CA SER A 103 -43.45 5.70 -5.29
C SER A 103 -42.10 5.09 -5.61
N VAL A 104 -41.51 4.36 -4.66
CA VAL A 104 -40.16 3.76 -4.77
C VAL A 104 -40.23 2.27 -5.13
N SER A 105 -41.37 1.61 -4.88
CA SER A 105 -41.57 0.19 -5.11
C SER A 105 -41.15 -0.30 -6.50
N PRO A 106 -41.40 0.43 -7.62
CA PRO A 106 -40.95 -0.02 -8.94
C PRO A 106 -39.43 -0.11 -9.07
N ALA A 107 -38.65 0.73 -8.37
CA ALA A 107 -37.19 0.66 -8.38
C ALA A 107 -36.71 -0.53 -7.54
N ILE A 108 -37.36 -0.80 -6.39
CA ILE A 108 -37.11 -1.98 -5.57
C ILE A 108 -37.34 -3.25 -6.38
N ASP A 109 -38.45 -3.33 -7.12
CA ASP A 109 -38.79 -4.45 -7.99
C ASP A 109 -37.72 -4.70 -9.04
N ARG A 110 -37.24 -3.65 -9.70
CA ARG A 110 -36.18 -3.76 -10.72
C ARG A 110 -34.86 -4.28 -10.13
N ALA A 111 -34.48 -3.85 -8.93
CA ALA A 111 -33.30 -4.36 -8.25
C ALA A 111 -33.43 -5.85 -7.93
N TYR A 112 -34.57 -6.25 -7.36
CA TYR A 112 -34.87 -7.64 -7.02
C TYR A 112 -34.92 -8.55 -8.25
N ASP A 113 -35.58 -8.10 -9.33
CA ASP A 113 -35.68 -8.85 -10.59
C ASP A 113 -34.33 -9.04 -11.30
N LYS A 114 -33.36 -8.18 -11.04
CA LYS A 114 -31.97 -8.36 -11.47
C LYS A 114 -31.18 -9.35 -10.60
N GLY A 115 -31.82 -9.95 -9.59
CA GLY A 115 -31.19 -10.92 -8.68
C GLY A 115 -30.41 -10.29 -7.53
N ILE A 116 -30.55 -8.99 -7.29
CA ILE A 116 -29.96 -8.30 -6.15
C ILE A 116 -30.87 -8.53 -4.93
N PRO A 117 -30.39 -9.15 -3.83
CA PRO A 117 -31.15 -9.22 -2.60
C PRO A 117 -31.49 -7.82 -2.10
N VAL A 118 -32.72 -7.62 -1.63
CA VAL A 118 -33.19 -6.31 -1.15
C VAL A 118 -33.65 -6.43 0.31
N ILE A 119 -33.07 -5.63 1.19
CA ILE A 119 -33.53 -5.47 2.56
C ILE A 119 -34.28 -4.13 2.64
N VAL A 120 -35.58 -4.21 2.90
CA VAL A 120 -36.40 -3.03 3.15
C VAL A 120 -36.31 -2.70 4.63
N PHE A 121 -36.11 -1.42 4.92
CA PHE A 121 -35.82 -1.00 6.28
C PHE A 121 -36.69 0.19 6.72
N GLU A 122 -37.12 0.18 8.00
CA GLU A 122 -37.92 1.20 8.67
C GLU A 122 -39.30 1.41 8.04
N ARG A 123 -39.37 1.78 6.75
CA ARG A 123 -40.60 2.07 6.04
C ARG A 123 -40.99 0.93 5.14
N LYS A 124 -42.26 0.56 5.12
CA LYS A 124 -42.79 -0.49 4.24
C LYS A 124 -42.78 -0.04 2.78
N THR A 125 -42.86 -1.01 1.90
CA THR A 125 -43.14 -0.87 0.47
C THR A 125 -44.39 -1.66 0.14
N ASP A 126 -45.13 -1.28 -0.89
CA ASP A 126 -46.25 -2.07 -1.43
C ASP A 126 -45.78 -3.23 -2.31
N SER A 127 -44.48 -3.31 -2.60
CA SER A 127 -43.86 -4.45 -3.26
C SER A 127 -43.77 -5.66 -2.33
N GLN A 128 -43.90 -6.85 -2.92
CA GLN A 128 -43.59 -8.14 -2.27
C GLN A 128 -42.20 -8.67 -2.64
N LYS A 129 -41.43 -7.91 -3.45
CA LYS A 129 -40.13 -8.30 -3.95
C LYS A 129 -39.02 -7.74 -3.06
N TYR A 130 -38.86 -8.36 -1.90
CA TYR A 130 -37.77 -8.09 -0.98
C TYR A 130 -37.33 -9.38 -0.27
N THR A 131 -36.09 -9.39 0.15
CA THR A 131 -35.44 -10.51 0.83
C THR A 131 -35.74 -10.51 2.33
N ALA A 132 -35.61 -9.35 2.97
CA ALA A 132 -35.94 -9.16 4.36
C ALA A 132 -36.53 -7.77 4.63
N PHE A 133 -37.29 -7.65 5.71
CA PHE A 133 -37.84 -6.40 6.23
C PHE A 133 -37.41 -6.23 7.70
N VAL A 134 -36.86 -5.05 8.02
CA VAL A 134 -36.41 -4.73 9.37
C VAL A 134 -37.06 -3.40 9.78
N SER A 135 -37.84 -3.39 10.84
CA SER A 135 -38.53 -2.18 11.33
C SER A 135 -38.84 -2.31 12.81
N ALA A 136 -39.37 -1.24 13.38
CA ALA A 136 -40.06 -1.30 14.65
C ALA A 136 -41.58 -1.20 14.42
N ASP A 137 -42.37 -1.58 15.39
CA ASP A 137 -43.84 -1.53 15.31
C ASP A 137 -44.34 -0.11 15.49
N ASN A 138 -44.59 0.59 14.37
CA ASN A 138 -45.06 1.99 14.40
C ASN A 138 -46.49 2.11 14.91
N TYR A 139 -47.34 1.12 14.67
CA TYR A 139 -48.71 1.14 15.22
C TYR A 139 -48.64 1.04 16.74
N GLU A 140 -47.87 0.10 17.27
CA GLU A 140 -47.69 -0.04 18.71
C GLU A 140 -47.09 1.22 19.36
N MET A 141 -46.12 1.87 18.73
CA MET A 141 -45.56 3.13 19.21
C MET A 141 -46.63 4.22 19.29
N GLY A 142 -47.43 4.36 18.25
CA GLY A 142 -48.55 5.29 18.25
C GLY A 142 -49.55 4.98 19.34
N HIS A 143 -49.93 3.69 19.51
CA HIS A 143 -50.87 3.23 20.51
C HIS A 143 -50.38 3.45 21.92
N GLN A 144 -49.14 3.06 22.23
CA GLN A 144 -48.52 3.29 23.54
C GLN A 144 -48.39 4.78 23.89
N MET A 145 -48.07 5.60 22.89
CA MET A 145 -48.07 7.05 23.09
C MET A 145 -49.47 7.58 23.37
N GLY A 146 -50.51 7.07 22.70
CA GLY A 146 -51.90 7.40 22.95
C GLY A 146 -52.32 6.99 24.36
N GLU A 147 -52.02 5.79 24.82
CA GLU A 147 -52.29 5.35 26.20
C GLU A 147 -51.59 6.25 27.23
N TYR A 148 -50.31 6.60 26.96
CA TYR A 148 -49.58 7.56 27.81
C TYR A 148 -50.29 8.90 27.87
N VAL A 149 -50.70 9.47 26.73
CA VAL A 149 -51.43 10.74 26.63
C VAL A 149 -52.76 10.69 27.42
N VAL A 150 -53.55 9.62 27.27
CA VAL A 150 -54.78 9.41 28.04
C VAL A 150 -54.49 9.41 29.54
N SER A 151 -53.48 8.67 29.97
CA SER A 151 -53.06 8.62 31.38
C SER A 151 -52.60 10.01 31.86
N ARG A 152 -51.79 10.71 31.09
CA ARG A 152 -51.19 12.01 31.44
C ARG A 152 -52.23 13.13 31.56
N LEU A 153 -53.29 13.08 30.75
CA LEU A 153 -54.41 14.01 30.75
C LEU A 153 -55.58 13.55 31.63
N ASN A 154 -55.39 12.47 32.43
CA ASN A 154 -56.43 11.90 33.28
C ASN A 154 -57.73 11.58 32.50
N GLY A 155 -57.61 11.10 31.30
CA GLY A 155 -58.69 10.63 30.46
C GLY A 155 -59.50 11.73 29.76
N LYS A 156 -59.13 13.01 29.84
CA LYS A 156 -59.82 14.13 29.19
C LYS A 156 -58.84 15.19 28.73
N GLY A 157 -59.06 15.75 27.54
CA GLY A 157 -58.24 16.85 27.04
C GLY A 157 -58.30 16.99 25.54
N LYS A 158 -57.68 18.05 25.03
CA LYS A 158 -57.62 18.37 23.60
C LYS A 158 -56.21 18.25 23.10
N VAL A 159 -56.02 17.43 22.08
CA VAL A 159 -54.74 17.11 21.50
C VAL A 159 -54.63 17.65 20.08
N MET A 160 -53.47 18.21 19.77
CA MET A 160 -53.05 18.46 18.38
C MET A 160 -52.07 17.37 17.96
N GLU A 161 -52.34 16.78 16.83
CA GLU A 161 -51.46 15.76 16.25
C GLU A 161 -50.73 16.36 15.03
N ILE A 162 -49.41 16.10 14.93
CA ILE A 162 -48.57 16.50 13.78
C ILE A 162 -48.05 15.25 13.10
N LEU A 163 -48.60 14.98 11.93
CA LEU A 163 -48.30 13.79 11.15
C LEU A 163 -46.90 13.86 10.58
N GLY A 164 -46.33 12.68 10.28
CA GLY A 164 -45.14 12.54 9.46
C GLY A 164 -45.40 12.81 7.97
N LEU A 165 -44.47 12.42 7.10
CA LEU A 165 -44.61 12.58 5.66
C LEU A 165 -45.82 11.78 5.13
N LYS A 166 -46.67 12.43 4.37
CA LYS A 166 -47.83 11.79 3.75
C LYS A 166 -47.41 10.64 2.83
N GLY A 167 -48.05 9.48 3.04
CA GLY A 167 -47.80 8.25 2.24
C GLY A 167 -46.54 7.49 2.67
N SER A 168 -45.98 7.79 3.82
CA SER A 168 -45.00 6.94 4.48
C SER A 168 -45.68 6.06 5.53
N SER A 169 -45.36 4.75 5.52
CA SER A 169 -46.01 3.79 6.42
C SER A 169 -45.88 4.13 7.93
N PRO A 170 -44.77 4.67 8.45
CA PRO A 170 -44.70 5.06 9.86
C PRO A 170 -45.68 6.16 10.23
N ALA A 171 -45.98 7.11 9.33
CA ALA A 171 -46.92 8.17 9.61
C ALA A 171 -48.34 7.65 9.75
N ASP A 172 -48.75 6.80 8.81
CA ASP A 172 -50.09 6.23 8.81
C ASP A 172 -50.28 5.26 10.00
N GLU A 173 -49.30 4.39 10.27
CA GLU A 173 -49.36 3.43 11.38
C GLU A 173 -49.36 4.12 12.77
N ARG A 174 -48.53 5.15 12.95
CA ARG A 174 -48.52 5.95 14.22
C ARG A 174 -49.84 6.66 14.43
N HIS A 175 -50.43 7.23 13.38
CA HIS A 175 -51.76 7.84 13.42
C HIS A 175 -52.83 6.85 13.82
N ASP A 176 -52.87 5.67 13.15
CA ASP A 176 -53.86 4.64 13.43
C ASP A 176 -53.74 4.14 14.88
N GLY A 177 -52.54 3.79 15.33
CA GLY A 177 -52.29 3.36 16.70
C GLY A 177 -52.68 4.41 17.72
N PHE A 178 -52.27 5.67 17.50
CA PHE A 178 -52.57 6.79 18.41
C PHE A 178 -54.08 7.03 18.53
N THR A 179 -54.77 7.10 17.39
CA THR A 179 -56.24 7.35 17.39
C THR A 179 -57.02 6.18 17.99
N ASP A 180 -56.54 4.93 17.78
CA ASP A 180 -57.15 3.75 18.38
C ASP A 180 -57.05 3.75 19.92
N ALA A 181 -55.90 4.15 20.47
CA ALA A 181 -55.72 4.26 21.92
C ALA A 181 -56.63 5.35 22.56
N LEU A 182 -57.05 6.36 21.81
CA LEU A 182 -57.91 7.43 22.32
C LEU A 182 -59.42 7.11 22.25
N LYS A 183 -59.88 6.07 21.52
CA LYS A 183 -61.28 5.82 21.19
C LYS A 183 -62.22 5.73 22.39
N ASP A 184 -61.77 5.10 23.46
CA ASP A 184 -62.59 4.87 24.66
C ASP A 184 -62.28 5.87 25.78
N SER A 185 -61.65 7.00 25.44
CA SER A 185 -61.27 8.04 26.38
C SER A 185 -62.04 9.34 26.12
N GLY A 186 -61.91 10.31 27.00
CA GLY A 186 -62.41 11.67 26.80
C GLY A 186 -61.37 12.63 26.23
N VAL A 187 -60.29 12.09 25.64
CA VAL A 187 -59.26 12.88 24.95
C VAL A 187 -59.66 13.03 23.47
N GLU A 188 -59.71 14.26 22.98
CA GLU A 188 -60.12 14.58 21.61
C GLU A 188 -58.95 15.11 20.77
N VAL A 189 -58.72 14.54 19.58
CA VAL A 189 -57.83 15.12 18.58
C VAL A 189 -58.57 16.26 17.87
N VAL A 190 -58.33 17.49 18.27
CA VAL A 190 -59.03 18.69 17.75
C VAL A 190 -58.33 19.32 16.53
N ALA A 191 -57.10 18.91 16.27
CA ALA A 191 -56.33 19.32 15.09
C ALA A 191 -55.36 18.25 14.65
N THR A 192 -55.40 17.91 13.37
CA THR A 192 -54.41 17.05 12.71
C THR A 192 -53.69 17.89 11.69
N ILE A 193 -52.39 18.08 11.86
CA ILE A 193 -51.53 18.93 11.05
C ILE A 193 -50.62 18.04 10.20
N GLN A 194 -50.61 18.28 8.89
CA GLN A 194 -49.68 17.56 8.01
C GLN A 194 -48.26 18.11 8.15
N GLY A 195 -47.33 17.26 8.55
CA GLY A 195 -45.90 17.49 8.56
C GLY A 195 -45.17 16.67 7.47
N ASP A 196 -43.85 16.66 7.58
CA ASP A 196 -42.94 15.93 6.68
C ASP A 196 -41.70 15.41 7.41
N TRP A 197 -41.78 15.21 8.72
CA TRP A 197 -40.70 14.81 9.63
C TRP A 197 -39.76 15.95 10.05
N THR A 198 -39.89 17.15 9.46
CA THR A 198 -38.96 18.26 9.72
C THR A 198 -39.52 19.27 10.72
N GLU A 199 -38.64 19.82 11.56
CA GLU A 199 -38.97 20.90 12.51
C GLU A 199 -39.51 22.15 11.80
N PRO A 200 -38.90 22.65 10.69
CA PRO A 200 -39.39 23.83 9.98
C PRO A 200 -40.82 23.68 9.44
N THR A 201 -41.16 22.54 8.86
CA THR A 201 -42.52 22.30 8.31
C THR A 201 -43.54 22.26 9.44
N ALA A 202 -43.26 21.55 10.52
CA ALA A 202 -44.13 21.51 11.69
C ALA A 202 -44.31 22.92 12.30
N TYR A 203 -43.25 23.69 12.43
CA TYR A 203 -43.31 25.08 12.92
C TYR A 203 -44.19 25.96 12.04
N GLU A 204 -43.97 26.00 10.74
CA GLU A 204 -44.76 26.84 9.83
C GLU A 204 -46.22 26.39 9.76
N ALA A 205 -46.50 25.10 9.78
CA ALA A 205 -47.85 24.55 9.75
C ALA A 205 -48.63 24.93 11.01
N VAL A 206 -48.01 24.79 12.19
CA VAL A 206 -48.65 25.20 13.46
C VAL A 206 -48.76 26.72 13.54
N LYS A 207 -47.80 27.49 13.10
CA LYS A 207 -47.87 28.95 13.02
C LYS A 207 -49.02 29.43 12.13
N ALA A 208 -49.30 28.70 11.04
CA ALA A 208 -50.40 29.00 10.13
C ALA A 208 -51.78 28.55 10.66
N TYR A 209 -51.81 27.71 11.69
CA TYR A 209 -53.06 27.20 12.24
C TYR A 209 -53.97 28.32 12.76
N LYS A 210 -55.24 28.30 12.36
CA LYS A 210 -56.25 29.36 12.67
C LYS A 210 -57.15 29.00 13.83
N GLY A 211 -57.08 27.79 14.38
CA GLY A 211 -57.84 27.40 15.55
C GLY A 211 -57.29 27.98 16.86
N ASP A 212 -57.94 27.65 17.92
CA ASP A 212 -57.60 28.14 19.27
C ASP A 212 -56.45 27.29 19.88
N LEU A 213 -55.24 27.80 19.81
CA LEU A 213 -54.06 27.15 20.41
C LEU A 213 -54.11 27.14 21.95
N GLN A 214 -54.81 28.09 22.56
CA GLN A 214 -54.93 28.15 24.02
C GLN A 214 -55.71 26.98 24.61
N SER A 215 -56.58 26.35 23.80
CA SER A 215 -57.37 25.20 24.22
C SER A 215 -56.67 23.85 24.06
N ILE A 216 -55.44 23.82 23.53
CA ILE A 216 -54.68 22.59 23.33
C ILE A 216 -53.96 22.22 24.64
N ASP A 217 -54.19 21.01 25.15
CA ASP A 217 -53.58 20.49 26.37
C ASP A 217 -52.28 19.76 26.07
N LEU A 218 -52.19 19.07 24.90
CA LEU A 218 -51.01 18.32 24.49
C LEU A 218 -50.85 18.32 22.96
N VAL A 219 -49.60 18.36 22.51
CA VAL A 219 -49.21 18.18 21.11
C VAL A 219 -48.45 16.87 20.97
N PHE A 220 -48.91 15.99 20.09
CA PHE A 220 -48.21 14.80 19.70
C PHE A 220 -47.60 14.99 18.28
N GLY A 221 -46.27 15.08 18.22
CA GLY A 221 -45.54 15.01 16.94
C GLY A 221 -45.16 13.57 16.61
N HIS A 222 -45.37 13.17 15.37
CA HIS A 222 -44.97 11.83 14.96
C HIS A 222 -43.46 11.60 15.04
N ASN A 223 -42.69 12.66 15.23
CA ASN A 223 -41.31 12.59 15.72
C ASN A 223 -40.96 13.78 16.62
N ASP A 224 -39.83 13.67 17.35
CA ASP A 224 -39.35 14.67 18.27
C ASP A 224 -39.15 16.05 17.62
N ARG A 225 -38.63 16.06 16.38
CA ARG A 225 -38.38 17.30 15.62
C ARG A 225 -39.70 18.04 15.30
N SER A 226 -40.73 17.30 14.88
CA SER A 226 -42.04 17.89 14.63
C SER A 226 -42.65 18.45 15.91
N ALA A 227 -42.52 17.74 17.05
CA ALA A 227 -42.97 18.21 18.34
C ALA A 227 -42.24 19.50 18.77
N MET A 228 -40.92 19.59 18.56
CA MET A 228 -40.11 20.76 18.84
C MET A 228 -40.44 21.95 17.93
N GLY A 229 -40.71 21.70 16.66
CA GLY A 229 -41.20 22.73 15.72
C GLY A 229 -42.52 23.33 16.18
N ALA A 230 -43.47 22.48 16.60
CA ALA A 230 -44.72 22.94 17.20
C ALA A 230 -44.48 23.76 18.46
N ARG A 231 -43.65 23.25 19.38
CA ARG A 231 -43.32 23.96 20.63
C ARG A 231 -42.77 25.36 20.38
N LYS A 232 -41.91 25.52 19.39
CA LYS A 232 -41.40 26.81 18.95
C LYS A 232 -42.51 27.73 18.46
N ALA A 233 -43.43 27.23 17.63
CA ALA A 233 -44.58 28.02 17.15
C ALA A 233 -45.51 28.47 18.25
N PHE A 234 -45.83 27.60 19.24
CA PHE A 234 -46.61 27.96 20.41
C PHE A 234 -45.92 29.04 21.24
N SER A 235 -44.62 28.91 21.48
CA SER A 235 -43.83 29.91 22.26
C SER A 235 -43.85 31.28 21.59
N GLU A 236 -43.68 31.36 20.27
CA GLU A 236 -43.73 32.64 19.54
C GLU A 236 -45.10 33.28 19.50
N ARG A 237 -46.17 32.48 19.57
CA ARG A 237 -47.54 32.97 19.65
C ARG A 237 -47.90 33.49 21.04
N GLY A 238 -47.01 33.32 22.04
CA GLY A 238 -47.21 33.83 23.41
C GLY A 238 -48.38 33.18 24.16
N VAL A 239 -48.80 31.98 23.75
CA VAL A 239 -49.79 31.16 24.44
C VAL A 239 -49.15 30.29 25.51
N GLN A 240 -49.93 29.84 26.49
CA GLN A 240 -49.46 28.87 27.46
C GLN A 240 -49.02 27.62 26.72
N LEU A 241 -47.81 27.15 27.02
CA LEU A 241 -47.27 25.93 26.38
C LEU A 241 -48.04 24.70 26.88
N PRO A 242 -48.61 23.89 25.95
CA PRO A 242 -49.14 22.58 26.29
C PRO A 242 -48.01 21.61 26.58
N LEU A 243 -48.32 20.35 26.88
CA LEU A 243 -47.38 19.25 26.89
C LEU A 243 -47.01 18.87 25.45
N PHE A 244 -45.78 18.39 25.25
CA PHE A 244 -45.29 17.96 23.90
C PHE A 244 -44.75 16.53 24.00
N CYS A 245 -45.22 15.66 23.13
CA CYS A 245 -44.73 14.31 23.01
C CYS A 245 -44.21 14.05 21.60
N GLY A 246 -43.19 13.20 21.46
CA GLY A 246 -42.60 12.83 20.17
C GLY A 246 -42.27 11.35 20.06
N ILE A 247 -41.66 11.01 18.95
CA ILE A 247 -41.04 9.68 18.69
C ILE A 247 -39.71 10.00 18.03
N ASP A 248 -38.75 9.21 18.14
CA ASP A 248 -37.37 9.00 17.72
C ASP A 248 -36.54 8.63 18.95
N GLY A 249 -36.70 9.39 20.06
CA GLY A 249 -36.01 9.11 21.33
C GLY A 249 -34.50 8.94 21.11
N LEU A 250 -33.91 9.77 20.25
CA LEU A 250 -32.47 9.69 19.99
C LEU A 250 -31.69 10.15 21.22
N PRO A 251 -30.51 9.54 21.44
CA PRO A 251 -29.55 10.05 22.40
C PRO A 251 -28.83 11.31 21.87
N GLY A 252 -28.03 11.93 22.73
CA GLY A 252 -27.23 13.08 22.37
C GLY A 252 -27.83 14.42 22.74
N GLU A 253 -27.12 15.51 22.46
CA GLU A 253 -27.40 16.85 22.98
C GLU A 253 -28.76 17.40 22.52
N ASN A 254 -29.14 17.12 21.27
CA ASN A 254 -30.42 17.57 20.68
C ASN A 254 -31.40 16.39 20.48
N GLY A 255 -31.14 15.24 21.09
CA GLY A 255 -31.99 14.07 20.97
C GLY A 255 -33.20 14.09 21.86
N GLY A 256 -34.24 13.29 21.53
CA GLY A 256 -35.49 13.24 22.25
C GLY A 256 -35.35 12.86 23.72
N ILE A 257 -34.43 11.94 24.06
CA ILE A 257 -34.19 11.58 25.47
C ILE A 257 -33.72 12.79 26.28
N ARG A 258 -32.80 13.61 25.72
CA ARG A 258 -32.32 14.84 26.35
C ARG A 258 -33.44 15.87 26.48
N GLN A 259 -34.28 16.01 25.45
CA GLN A 259 -35.41 16.94 25.45
C GLN A 259 -36.45 16.55 26.52
N VAL A 260 -36.66 15.25 26.75
CA VAL A 260 -37.51 14.77 27.87
C VAL A 260 -36.86 15.11 29.22
N GLN A 261 -35.56 14.82 29.39
CA GLN A 261 -34.86 15.16 30.64
C GLN A 261 -34.94 16.66 30.98
N ASP A 262 -34.79 17.51 29.94
CA ASP A 262 -34.79 18.97 30.08
C ASP A 262 -36.21 19.57 30.13
N SER A 263 -37.25 18.74 30.19
CA SER A 263 -38.67 19.13 30.21
C SER A 263 -39.10 19.97 28.99
N LEU A 264 -38.45 19.76 27.86
CA LEU A 264 -38.88 20.31 26.57
C LEU A 264 -39.94 19.44 25.93
N LEU A 265 -39.80 18.12 26.08
CA LEU A 265 -40.81 17.11 25.79
C LEU A 265 -41.28 16.47 27.09
N GLU A 266 -42.58 16.12 27.17
CA GLU A 266 -43.17 15.32 28.23
C GLU A 266 -42.80 13.86 28.15
N ALA A 267 -42.79 13.34 26.92
CA ALA A 267 -42.36 11.97 26.61
C ALA A 267 -41.87 11.88 25.17
N SER A 268 -41.04 10.86 24.92
CA SER A 268 -40.69 10.42 23.59
C SER A 268 -40.73 8.88 23.52
N TYR A 269 -40.66 8.32 22.34
CA TYR A 269 -40.58 6.89 22.15
C TYR A 269 -39.32 6.56 21.37
N ILE A 270 -38.49 5.65 21.87
CA ILE A 270 -37.26 5.26 21.15
C ILE A 270 -37.63 4.56 19.86
N TYR A 271 -37.23 5.11 18.75
CA TYR A 271 -37.19 4.42 17.46
C TYR A 271 -35.76 3.95 17.20
N PRO A 272 -35.45 2.65 17.33
CA PRO A 272 -34.07 2.16 17.28
C PRO A 272 -33.48 2.26 15.90
N THR A 273 -32.26 2.75 15.78
CA THR A 273 -31.52 2.89 14.52
C THR A 273 -30.95 1.56 14.05
N ARG A 274 -30.33 0.79 14.91
CA ARG A 274 -29.81 -0.58 14.71
C ARG A 274 -29.16 -0.82 13.34
N GLY A 275 -28.33 0.11 12.89
CA GLY A 275 -27.52 -0.06 11.69
C GLY A 275 -26.57 -1.26 11.76
N ASP A 276 -26.08 -1.59 12.94
CA ASP A 276 -25.31 -2.79 13.25
C ASP A 276 -26.04 -4.07 12.87
N GLN A 277 -27.28 -4.23 13.37
CA GLN A 277 -28.09 -5.42 13.10
C GLN A 277 -28.51 -5.49 11.63
N LEU A 278 -28.80 -4.33 11.01
CA LEU A 278 -29.15 -4.26 9.60
C LEU A 278 -28.01 -4.75 8.70
N LEU A 279 -26.77 -4.34 8.99
CA LEU A 279 -25.59 -4.82 8.29
C LEU A 279 -25.35 -6.33 8.53
N GLN A 280 -25.55 -6.80 9.76
CA GLN A 280 -25.41 -8.22 10.07
C GLN A 280 -26.39 -9.07 9.25
N ILE A 281 -27.68 -8.66 9.15
CA ILE A 281 -28.68 -9.37 8.32
C ILE A 281 -28.28 -9.35 6.84
N ALA A 282 -27.70 -8.24 6.37
CA ALA A 282 -27.22 -8.14 4.99
C ALA A 282 -26.07 -9.13 4.73
N LEU A 283 -25.12 -9.23 5.64
CA LEU A 283 -24.01 -10.17 5.53
C LEU A 283 -24.46 -11.63 5.64
N ASP A 284 -25.36 -11.94 6.58
CA ASP A 284 -25.94 -13.28 6.70
C ASP A 284 -26.67 -13.69 5.41
N THR A 285 -27.37 -12.75 4.78
CA THR A 285 -28.02 -12.96 3.47
C THR A 285 -27.00 -13.29 2.37
N LEU A 286 -25.91 -12.50 2.27
CA LEU A 286 -24.86 -12.67 1.25
C LEU A 286 -24.04 -13.95 1.46
N GLU A 287 -23.84 -14.34 2.71
CA GLU A 287 -23.09 -15.54 3.07
C GLU A 287 -23.95 -16.82 3.08
N GLY A 288 -25.26 -16.70 2.82
CA GLY A 288 -26.19 -17.84 2.83
C GLY A 288 -26.45 -18.41 4.23
N LYS A 289 -26.24 -17.59 5.28
CA LYS A 289 -26.59 -17.95 6.66
C LYS A 289 -28.07 -17.76 6.92
N PRO A 290 -28.63 -18.38 7.95
CA PRO A 290 -30.02 -18.19 8.35
C PRO A 290 -30.25 -16.73 8.82
N TYR A 291 -31.34 -16.11 8.35
CA TYR A 291 -31.84 -14.83 8.81
C TYR A 291 -33.37 -14.84 8.88
N GLU A 292 -33.95 -13.95 9.66
CA GLU A 292 -35.41 -13.78 9.72
C GLU A 292 -35.90 -12.88 8.59
N LYS A 293 -36.97 -13.26 7.91
CA LYS A 293 -37.55 -12.46 6.83
C LYS A 293 -38.13 -11.14 7.35
N GLU A 294 -38.66 -11.13 8.56
CA GLU A 294 -39.20 -9.94 9.21
C GLU A 294 -38.60 -9.83 10.62
N THR A 295 -37.88 -8.75 10.87
CA THR A 295 -37.27 -8.46 12.16
C THR A 295 -37.90 -7.22 12.76
N MET A 296 -38.56 -7.39 13.93
CA MET A 296 -39.12 -6.27 14.67
C MET A 296 -38.18 -5.84 15.79
N LEU A 297 -37.72 -4.60 15.70
CA LEU A 297 -36.82 -3.98 16.66
C LEU A 297 -37.57 -3.61 17.93
N THR A 298 -36.93 -3.80 19.07
CA THR A 298 -37.51 -3.42 20.38
C THR A 298 -37.45 -1.92 20.58
N SER A 299 -38.56 -1.37 21.03
CA SER A 299 -38.78 0.04 21.30
C SER A 299 -39.14 0.29 22.78
N ALA A 300 -39.01 1.50 23.25
CA ALA A 300 -39.33 1.85 24.63
C ALA A 300 -39.84 3.31 24.79
N LEU A 301 -40.82 3.51 25.66
CA LEU A 301 -41.27 4.83 26.03
C LEU A 301 -40.25 5.52 26.95
N VAL A 302 -39.93 6.76 26.62
CA VAL A 302 -39.06 7.66 27.39
C VAL A 302 -39.89 8.67 28.13
N THR A 303 -39.77 8.70 29.44
CA THR A 303 -40.41 9.67 30.34
C THR A 303 -39.39 10.30 31.25
N HIS A 304 -39.77 11.30 32.02
CA HIS A 304 -38.88 11.92 33.02
C HIS A 304 -38.29 10.93 34.02
N GLU A 305 -38.97 9.80 34.26
CA GLU A 305 -38.54 8.80 35.23
C GLU A 305 -37.33 7.98 34.74
N ASN A 306 -37.25 7.69 33.44
CA ASN A 306 -36.20 6.86 32.87
C ASN A 306 -35.19 7.61 31.98
N ALA A 307 -35.52 8.84 31.54
CA ALA A 307 -34.67 9.60 30.60
C ALA A 307 -33.21 9.74 31.08
N LYS A 308 -33.02 10.03 32.38
CA LYS A 308 -31.68 10.19 32.95
C LYS A 308 -30.85 8.89 32.86
N VAL A 309 -31.46 7.75 33.13
CA VAL A 309 -30.77 6.43 33.07
C VAL A 309 -30.44 6.11 31.63
N LEU A 310 -31.39 6.28 30.72
CA LEU A 310 -31.19 6.05 29.28
C LEU A 310 -30.06 6.91 28.69
N LEU A 311 -29.97 8.18 29.12
CA LEU A 311 -28.85 9.04 28.70
C LEU A 311 -27.51 8.56 29.23
N LEU A 312 -27.43 8.17 30.50
CA LEU A 312 -26.19 7.66 31.08
C LEU A 312 -25.73 6.37 30.36
N GLU A 313 -26.65 5.47 30.05
CA GLU A 313 -26.34 4.26 29.28
C GLU A 313 -25.88 4.60 27.86
N SER A 314 -26.59 5.49 27.19
CA SER A 314 -26.26 5.94 25.86
C SER A 314 -24.91 6.66 25.78
N ASP A 315 -24.65 7.59 26.70
CA ASP A 315 -23.39 8.33 26.80
C ASP A 315 -22.21 7.35 27.04
N GLU A 316 -22.41 6.29 27.84
CA GLU A 316 -21.39 5.27 28.07
C GLU A 316 -21.16 4.44 26.81
N VAL A 317 -22.22 3.98 26.13
CA VAL A 317 -22.09 3.24 24.85
C VAL A 317 -21.38 4.10 23.81
N MET A 318 -21.74 5.38 23.69
CA MET A 318 -21.08 6.32 22.80
C MET A 318 -19.59 6.49 23.11
N ARG A 319 -19.26 6.64 24.38
CA ARG A 319 -17.88 6.75 24.83
C ARG A 319 -17.08 5.51 24.50
N GLN A 320 -17.68 4.32 24.67
CA GLN A 320 -17.04 3.06 24.32
C GLN A 320 -16.85 2.92 22.82
N ALA A 321 -17.84 3.28 22.01
CA ALA A 321 -17.75 3.29 20.56
C ALA A 321 -16.65 4.22 20.05
N GLN A 322 -16.58 5.46 20.55
CA GLN A 322 -15.52 6.41 20.20
C GLN A 322 -14.11 5.92 20.62
N ASN A 323 -14.01 5.28 21.80
CA ASN A 323 -12.74 4.70 22.23
C ASN A 323 -12.32 3.54 21.32
N LEU A 324 -13.27 2.71 20.90
CA LEU A 324 -13.02 1.60 19.98
C LEU A 324 -12.56 2.10 18.61
N GLU A 325 -13.25 3.09 18.05
CA GLU A 325 -12.89 3.74 16.79
C GLU A 325 -11.46 4.32 16.87
N LYS A 326 -11.14 5.04 17.93
CA LYS A 326 -9.80 5.58 18.15
C LYS A 326 -8.74 4.51 18.27
N LEU A 327 -9.02 3.41 18.97
CA LEU A 327 -8.11 2.27 19.06
C LEU A 327 -7.90 1.60 17.70
N GLN A 328 -8.93 1.52 16.90
CA GLN A 328 -8.90 0.95 15.56
C GLN A 328 -8.12 1.84 14.58
N GLU A 329 -8.32 3.16 14.62
CA GLU A 329 -7.49 4.11 13.87
C GLU A 329 -6.00 3.98 14.24
N GLN A 330 -5.71 3.87 15.53
CA GLN A 330 -4.33 3.66 15.99
C GLN A 330 -3.78 2.32 15.50
N ALA A 331 -4.55 1.24 15.60
CA ALA A 331 -4.14 -0.08 15.13
C ALA A 331 -3.90 -0.10 13.61
N SER A 332 -4.80 0.48 12.83
CA SER A 332 -4.65 0.59 11.37
C SER A 332 -3.44 1.45 11.00
N GLY A 333 -3.19 2.55 11.70
CA GLY A 333 -1.99 3.37 11.56
C GLY A 333 -0.71 2.60 11.85
N TYR A 334 -0.66 1.80 12.91
CA TYR A 334 0.48 0.92 13.21
C TYR A 334 0.69 -0.15 12.14
N LEU A 335 -0.38 -0.79 11.67
CA LEU A 335 -0.28 -1.79 10.60
C LEU A 335 0.24 -1.19 9.29
N GLN A 336 -0.22 -0.01 8.93
CA GLN A 336 0.27 0.73 7.76
C GLN A 336 1.75 1.12 7.92
N GLN A 337 2.15 1.57 9.11
CA GLN A 337 3.55 1.88 9.42
C GLN A 337 4.43 0.63 9.33
N LEU A 338 3.99 -0.51 9.87
CA LEU A 338 4.70 -1.79 9.76
C LEU A 338 4.81 -2.25 8.31
N ALA A 339 3.74 -2.14 7.51
CA ALA A 339 3.76 -2.46 6.08
C ALA A 339 4.76 -1.57 5.32
N THR A 340 4.76 -0.28 5.60
CA THR A 340 5.71 0.68 5.02
C THR A 340 7.15 0.36 5.43
N GLN A 341 7.40 0.10 6.72
CA GLN A 341 8.71 -0.32 7.20
C GLN A 341 9.19 -1.61 6.54
N ARG A 342 8.30 -2.60 6.41
CA ARG A 342 8.62 -3.87 5.72
C ARG A 342 9.01 -3.62 4.27
N THR A 343 8.28 -2.78 3.57
CA THR A 343 8.57 -2.41 2.17
C THR A 343 9.92 -1.70 2.05
N ILE A 344 10.21 -0.72 2.91
CA ILE A 344 11.48 0.00 2.94
C ILE A 344 12.63 -0.98 3.23
N THR A 345 12.45 -1.89 4.19
CA THR A 345 13.48 -2.90 4.54
C THR A 345 13.76 -3.83 3.36
N LEU A 346 12.73 -4.31 2.67
CA LEU A 346 12.89 -5.15 1.49
C LEU A 346 13.62 -4.40 0.36
N LEU A 347 13.26 -3.15 0.09
CA LEU A 347 13.94 -2.32 -0.90
C LEU A 347 15.41 -2.08 -0.55
N ALA A 348 15.71 -1.83 0.73
CA ALA A 348 17.08 -1.67 1.22
C ALA A 348 17.90 -2.97 1.05
N LEU A 349 17.33 -4.13 1.35
CA LEU A 349 17.99 -5.43 1.13
C LEU A 349 18.26 -5.69 -0.35
N VAL A 350 17.32 -5.39 -1.24
CA VAL A 350 17.52 -5.49 -2.69
C VAL A 350 18.62 -4.56 -3.16
N LEU A 351 18.66 -3.32 -2.67
CA LEU A 351 19.71 -2.36 -3.01
C LEU A 351 21.10 -2.85 -2.55
N ILE A 352 21.20 -3.37 -1.32
CA ILE A 352 22.45 -3.94 -0.79
C ILE A 352 22.89 -5.13 -1.67
N ALA A 353 21.98 -6.02 -2.04
CA ALA A 353 22.30 -7.16 -2.92
C ALA A 353 22.79 -6.70 -4.29
N LEU A 354 22.19 -5.67 -4.88
CA LEU A 354 22.64 -5.08 -6.14
C LEU A 354 24.02 -4.43 -6.01
N LEU A 355 24.30 -3.71 -4.94
CA LEU A 355 25.62 -3.11 -4.68
C LEU A 355 26.69 -4.18 -4.51
N LEU A 356 26.40 -5.26 -3.78
CA LEU A 356 27.31 -6.41 -3.65
C LEU A 356 27.57 -7.08 -5.00
N LEU A 357 26.54 -7.25 -5.82
CA LEU A 357 26.69 -7.80 -7.18
C LEU A 357 27.58 -6.89 -8.05
N VAL A 358 27.37 -5.58 -8.02
CA VAL A 358 28.22 -4.61 -8.74
C VAL A 358 29.66 -4.68 -8.24
N LEU A 359 29.89 -4.79 -6.94
CA LEU A 359 31.24 -4.94 -6.36
C LEU A 359 31.92 -6.22 -6.83
N VAL A 360 31.19 -7.35 -6.84
CA VAL A 360 31.72 -8.62 -7.37
C VAL A 360 32.06 -8.50 -8.86
N LEU A 361 31.17 -7.94 -9.67
CA LEU A 361 31.43 -7.73 -11.09
C LEU A 361 32.61 -6.79 -11.33
N PHE A 362 32.74 -5.73 -10.56
CA PHE A 362 33.86 -4.81 -10.62
C PHE A 362 35.19 -5.51 -10.28
N THR A 363 35.21 -6.32 -9.21
CA THR A 363 36.42 -7.06 -8.81
C THR A 363 36.82 -8.10 -9.86
N LEU A 364 35.85 -8.81 -10.45
CA LEU A 364 36.09 -9.76 -11.55
C LEU A 364 36.62 -9.05 -12.82
N TYR A 365 36.02 -7.91 -13.18
CA TYR A 365 36.47 -7.09 -14.31
C TYR A 365 37.90 -6.57 -14.08
N HIS A 366 38.20 -6.06 -12.90
CA HIS A 366 39.53 -5.55 -12.56
C HIS A 366 40.58 -6.63 -12.57
N ARG A 367 40.28 -7.82 -11.99
CA ARG A 367 41.17 -9.00 -12.07
C ARG A 367 41.43 -9.43 -13.50
N GLY A 368 40.40 -9.48 -14.34
CA GLY A 368 40.54 -9.81 -15.75
C GLY A 368 41.40 -8.82 -16.54
N LYS A 369 41.26 -7.52 -16.24
CA LYS A 369 42.06 -6.45 -16.87
C LYS A 369 43.53 -6.53 -16.46
N VAL A 370 43.82 -6.75 -15.19
CA VAL A 370 45.18 -6.89 -14.67
C VAL A 370 45.87 -8.13 -15.24
N SER A 371 45.15 -9.28 -15.31
CA SER A 371 45.67 -10.51 -15.91
C SER A 371 46.02 -10.34 -17.39
N ALA A 372 45.15 -9.69 -18.17
CA ALA A 372 45.37 -9.44 -19.59
C ALA A 372 46.54 -8.45 -19.86
N GLN A 373 46.77 -7.48 -18.99
CA GLN A 373 47.91 -6.57 -19.06
C GLN A 373 49.24 -7.34 -18.77
N HIS A 374 49.19 -8.20 -17.77
CA HIS A 374 50.31 -9.01 -17.37
C HIS A 374 50.80 -9.95 -18.50
N GLU A 375 49.85 -10.65 -19.12
CA GLU A 375 50.11 -11.53 -20.26
C GLU A 375 50.70 -10.76 -21.47
N ARG A 376 50.28 -9.55 -21.73
CA ARG A 376 50.83 -8.69 -22.79
C ARG A 376 52.25 -8.24 -22.51
N VAL A 377 52.56 -7.87 -21.27
CA VAL A 377 53.91 -7.41 -20.89
C VAL A 377 54.91 -8.57 -20.99
N VAL A 378 54.56 -9.76 -20.53
CA VAL A 378 55.42 -10.94 -20.57
C VAL A 378 55.67 -11.38 -22.04
N ASN A 379 54.63 -11.41 -22.87
CA ASN A 379 54.76 -11.81 -24.29
C ASN A 379 55.52 -10.77 -25.14
N ASN A 380 55.35 -9.49 -24.87
CA ASN A 380 56.05 -8.43 -25.60
C ASN A 380 57.52 -8.27 -25.18
N LEU A 381 57.89 -8.69 -23.96
CA LEU A 381 59.23 -8.56 -23.43
C LEU A 381 60.29 -9.34 -24.26
N TRP A 382 59.88 -10.47 -24.87
CA TRP A 382 60.73 -11.32 -25.65
C TRP A 382 60.62 -11.14 -27.18
N ASN A 383 59.62 -10.36 -27.65
CA ASN A 383 59.38 -10.09 -29.08
C ASN A 383 59.83 -8.70 -29.56
N LEU A 384 60.51 -7.90 -28.71
CA LEU A 384 61.12 -6.64 -29.10
C LEU A 384 62.37 -6.92 -29.93
N GLU A 385 62.29 -6.71 -31.25
CA GLU A 385 63.48 -6.62 -32.12
C GLU A 385 64.23 -5.35 -31.71
N ILE A 386 65.47 -5.51 -31.24
CA ILE A 386 66.38 -4.41 -30.89
C ILE A 386 67.00 -3.91 -32.19
N PRO A 387 66.83 -2.62 -32.58
CA PRO A 387 67.63 -2.04 -33.67
C PRO A 387 69.09 -2.05 -33.26
N VAL A 388 69.92 -2.72 -34.04
CA VAL A 388 71.39 -2.65 -33.90
C VAL A 388 71.85 -1.32 -34.47
N GLU A 389 72.03 -0.30 -33.64
CA GLU A 389 72.79 0.87 -34.01
C GLU A 389 74.29 0.52 -33.98
N GLN A 390 74.90 0.65 -35.14
CA GLN A 390 76.33 0.58 -35.32
C GLN A 390 77.04 1.72 -34.59
N GLU A 391 77.98 1.37 -33.70
CA GLU A 391 78.95 2.30 -33.13
C GLU A 391 79.76 2.94 -34.22
N GLN A 392 79.63 4.26 -34.43
CA GLN A 392 80.69 5.08 -35.04
C GLN A 392 81.24 5.95 -33.91
N GLU A 393 82.49 5.66 -33.58
CA GLU A 393 83.40 6.52 -32.83
C GLU A 393 83.58 7.85 -33.56
N THR A 394 83.37 8.95 -32.87
CA THR A 394 84.10 10.20 -33.12
C THR A 394 84.26 10.96 -31.79
N GLU A 395 85.51 11.19 -31.54
CA GLU A 395 86.12 12.02 -30.49
C GLU A 395 85.70 13.47 -30.59
N SER A 396 85.83 14.13 -29.44
CA SER A 396 86.34 15.52 -29.26
C SER A 396 85.36 16.63 -28.85
N GLU A 397 85.74 17.16 -27.72
CA GLU A 397 85.78 18.58 -27.25
C GLU A 397 84.57 19.12 -26.49
N ALA A 398 84.85 19.38 -25.23
CA ALA A 398 84.19 20.38 -24.42
C ALA A 398 84.62 21.81 -24.80
N PRO A 399 83.87 22.85 -24.52
CA PRO A 399 84.03 23.49 -23.23
C PRO A 399 82.77 24.17 -22.64
N THR A 400 82.77 24.18 -21.27
CA THR A 400 82.37 25.21 -20.29
C THR A 400 81.36 26.29 -20.67
N ALA A 401 80.29 26.40 -19.85
CA ALA A 401 79.95 27.51 -18.99
C ALA A 401 78.64 27.30 -18.24
N GLU A 402 78.69 27.49 -16.93
CA GLU A 402 77.60 27.73 -15.99
C GLU A 402 77.03 29.14 -16.10
N PRO A 403 76.08 29.57 -15.26
CA PRO A 403 74.74 29.06 -14.94
C PRO A 403 73.66 30.13 -15.13
N GLU A 404 72.40 29.77 -15.06
CA GLU A 404 71.38 30.66 -14.42
C GLU A 404 70.11 29.90 -14.07
N GLU A 405 69.72 30.10 -12.84
CA GLU A 405 68.49 29.66 -12.18
C GLU A 405 67.23 30.21 -12.87
N GLN A 406 66.19 29.42 -12.95
CA GLN A 406 64.86 29.85 -12.46
C GLN A 406 63.85 28.71 -12.42
N ASP A 407 63.24 28.62 -11.24
CA ASP A 407 62.08 27.85 -10.81
C ASP A 407 60.93 27.72 -11.82
N LYS A 408 60.34 26.55 -11.93
CA LYS A 408 59.00 26.17 -11.41
C LYS A 408 58.53 24.80 -11.83
N GLU A 409 58.18 24.03 -10.80
CA GLU A 409 57.17 22.97 -10.69
C GLU A 409 56.42 22.50 -11.94
N SER A 410 56.59 21.24 -12.27
CA SER A 410 55.52 20.27 -12.40
C SER A 410 56.16 18.87 -12.44
N GLY A 411 55.80 18.07 -11.41
CA GLY A 411 56.29 16.70 -11.25
C GLY A 411 55.68 15.80 -12.29
N GLU A 412 56.47 15.38 -13.22
CA GLU A 412 56.31 14.11 -13.93
C GLU A 412 57.49 13.22 -13.57
N SER A 413 57.15 12.05 -13.00
CA SER A 413 58.08 11.11 -12.42
C SER A 413 59.12 10.62 -13.44
N SER A 414 60.39 10.82 -13.11
CA SER A 414 61.57 10.31 -13.82
C SER A 414 61.69 8.78 -13.84
N ASP A 415 60.67 8.05 -13.40
CA ASP A 415 60.64 6.59 -13.36
C ASP A 415 60.21 5.94 -14.69
N ASP A 416 59.42 6.62 -15.52
CA ASP A 416 58.83 6.02 -16.75
C ASP A 416 59.88 5.83 -17.90
N VAL A 417 61.02 6.51 -17.90
CA VAL A 417 62.05 6.39 -18.94
C VAL A 417 63.17 5.40 -18.55
N GLN A 418 63.34 5.14 -17.23
CA GLN A 418 64.38 4.18 -16.75
C GLN A 418 63.89 2.71 -16.75
N GLU A 419 62.60 2.48 -16.72
CA GLU A 419 62.02 1.10 -16.71
C GLU A 419 62.25 0.33 -18.04
N PRO A 420 62.06 0.91 -19.22
CA PRO A 420 62.37 0.23 -20.48
C PRO A 420 63.85 -0.16 -20.60
N LEU A 421 64.76 0.71 -20.25
CA LEU A 421 66.21 0.48 -20.28
C LEU A 421 66.65 -0.67 -19.35
N PHE A 422 66.10 -0.72 -18.16
CA PHE A 422 66.33 -1.78 -17.19
C PHE A 422 65.92 -3.15 -17.75
N ILE A 423 64.72 -3.25 -18.32
CA ILE A 423 64.20 -4.50 -18.88
C ILE A 423 65.00 -4.95 -20.10
N VAL A 424 65.43 -4.02 -20.96
CA VAL A 424 66.30 -4.32 -22.09
C VAL A 424 67.65 -4.88 -21.62
N HIS A 425 68.23 -4.30 -20.59
CA HIS A 425 69.47 -4.79 -20.00
C HIS A 425 69.29 -6.14 -19.34
N PHE A 426 68.22 -6.35 -18.56
CA PHE A 426 67.90 -7.66 -17.98
C PHE A 426 67.72 -8.74 -19.05
N LYS A 427 67.03 -8.43 -20.14
CA LYS A 427 66.89 -9.34 -21.29
C LYS A 427 68.24 -9.72 -21.89
N LYS A 428 69.12 -8.77 -22.16
CA LYS A 428 70.48 -9.02 -22.67
C LYS A 428 71.27 -9.95 -21.73
N VAL A 429 71.23 -9.73 -20.44
CA VAL A 429 71.94 -10.56 -19.45
C VAL A 429 71.36 -11.97 -19.42
N VAL A 430 70.05 -12.14 -19.48
CA VAL A 430 69.40 -13.45 -19.55
C VAL A 430 69.74 -14.18 -20.84
N GLU A 431 69.64 -13.52 -22.01
CA GLU A 431 69.92 -14.13 -23.30
C GLU A 431 71.38 -14.57 -23.46
N ALA A 432 72.32 -13.78 -22.96
CA ALA A 432 73.77 -14.11 -23.03
C ALA A 432 74.14 -15.35 -22.22
N ARG A 433 73.36 -15.74 -21.23
CA ARG A 433 73.62 -16.86 -20.32
C ARG A 433 72.53 -17.91 -20.29
N LEU A 434 71.62 -17.91 -21.27
CA LEU A 434 70.42 -18.71 -21.29
C LEU A 434 70.67 -20.21 -21.24
N SER A 435 71.81 -20.68 -21.90
CA SER A 435 72.23 -22.07 -21.94
C SER A 435 72.93 -22.56 -20.64
N ASP A 436 73.26 -21.69 -19.74
CA ASP A 436 73.86 -22.02 -18.46
C ASP A 436 72.86 -22.63 -17.50
N SER A 437 72.93 -23.98 -17.30
CA SER A 437 72.01 -24.72 -16.44
C SER A 437 72.08 -24.30 -14.95
N ASP A 438 73.21 -23.77 -14.50
CA ASP A 438 73.49 -23.39 -13.14
C ASP A 438 73.23 -21.89 -12.88
N LEU A 439 72.76 -21.16 -13.89
CA LEU A 439 72.45 -19.73 -13.78
C LEU A 439 71.42 -19.45 -12.68
N SER A 440 71.89 -18.85 -11.62
CA SER A 440 71.09 -18.48 -10.45
C SER A 440 70.56 -17.03 -10.51
N VAL A 441 69.58 -16.71 -9.65
CA VAL A 441 69.11 -15.33 -9.50
C VAL A 441 70.19 -14.41 -8.92
N ASP A 442 71.11 -14.96 -8.12
CA ASP A 442 72.22 -14.23 -7.57
C ASP A 442 73.24 -13.84 -8.65
N ASP A 443 73.46 -14.71 -9.64
CA ASP A 443 74.29 -14.41 -10.82
C ASP A 443 73.66 -13.32 -11.70
N LEU A 444 72.34 -13.38 -11.93
CA LEU A 444 71.62 -12.36 -12.64
C LEU A 444 71.63 -11.00 -11.90
N ALA A 445 71.49 -11.03 -10.58
CA ALA A 445 71.57 -9.83 -9.76
C ALA A 445 72.98 -9.21 -9.82
N SER A 446 74.01 -10.02 -9.72
CA SER A 446 75.41 -9.58 -9.81
C SER A 446 75.72 -8.98 -11.18
N ALA A 447 75.24 -9.60 -12.29
CA ALA A 447 75.41 -9.09 -13.64
C ALA A 447 74.65 -7.76 -13.91
N MET A 448 73.60 -7.52 -13.14
CA MET A 448 72.83 -6.26 -13.17
C MET A 448 73.32 -5.23 -12.15
N ASN A 449 74.40 -5.46 -11.42
CA ASN A 449 74.89 -4.64 -10.32
C ASN A 449 73.86 -4.36 -9.22
N LEU A 450 73.00 -5.33 -8.92
CA LEU A 450 71.95 -5.23 -7.93
C LEU A 450 72.06 -6.33 -6.89
N SER A 451 71.50 -6.10 -5.70
CA SER A 451 71.28 -7.20 -4.76
C SER A 451 70.12 -8.08 -5.26
N ARG A 452 70.10 -9.35 -4.85
CA ARG A 452 69.02 -10.30 -5.19
C ARG A 452 67.64 -9.75 -4.85
N VAL A 453 67.50 -9.05 -3.71
CA VAL A 453 66.21 -8.44 -3.27
C VAL A 453 65.81 -7.29 -4.18
N GLN A 454 66.78 -6.47 -4.61
CA GLN A 454 66.51 -5.35 -5.50
C GLN A 454 66.11 -5.84 -6.89
N LEU A 455 66.84 -6.85 -7.43
CA LEU A 455 66.48 -7.47 -8.72
C LEU A 455 65.08 -8.06 -8.66
N TYR A 456 64.78 -8.83 -7.58
CA TYR A 456 63.48 -9.46 -7.44
C TYR A 456 62.33 -8.41 -7.41
N ARG A 457 62.47 -7.34 -6.59
CA ARG A 457 61.49 -6.28 -6.52
C ARG A 457 61.29 -5.56 -7.82
N LYS A 458 62.37 -5.16 -8.48
CA LYS A 458 62.34 -4.37 -9.69
C LYS A 458 61.80 -5.18 -10.91
N VAL A 459 62.23 -6.43 -11.07
CA VAL A 459 61.67 -7.31 -12.07
C VAL A 459 60.20 -7.59 -11.82
N LYS A 460 59.81 -7.86 -10.56
CA LYS A 460 58.43 -8.14 -10.23
C LYS A 460 57.51 -6.94 -10.36
N SER A 461 57.96 -5.72 -10.05
CA SER A 461 57.18 -4.48 -10.22
C SER A 461 56.86 -4.18 -11.68
N ILE A 462 57.86 -4.41 -12.57
CA ILE A 462 57.75 -4.07 -13.97
C ILE A 462 57.04 -5.18 -14.78
N SER A 463 57.43 -6.46 -14.55
CA SER A 463 56.89 -7.59 -15.33
C SER A 463 55.77 -8.37 -14.63
N GLY A 464 55.59 -8.15 -13.31
CA GLY A 464 54.71 -8.92 -12.45
C GLY A 464 55.16 -10.35 -12.18
N SER A 465 56.20 -10.82 -12.86
CA SER A 465 56.77 -12.16 -12.71
C SER A 465 58.07 -12.12 -11.93
N SER A 466 58.45 -13.24 -11.34
CA SER A 466 59.74 -13.34 -10.66
C SER A 466 60.87 -13.49 -11.69
N PRO A 467 62.11 -13.13 -11.35
CA PRO A 467 63.27 -13.36 -12.22
C PRO A 467 63.43 -14.81 -12.67
N VAL A 468 63.12 -15.78 -11.79
CA VAL A 468 63.14 -17.23 -12.12
C VAL A 468 62.08 -17.60 -13.14
N GLU A 469 60.87 -17.05 -13.03
CA GLU A 469 59.79 -17.29 -13.99
C GLU A 469 60.15 -16.71 -15.35
N LEU A 470 60.70 -15.48 -15.40
CA LEU A 470 61.12 -14.85 -16.64
C LEU A 470 62.27 -15.63 -17.32
N LEU A 471 63.27 -16.10 -16.56
CA LEU A 471 64.32 -16.95 -17.07
C LEU A 471 63.76 -18.26 -17.66
N ARG A 472 62.84 -18.90 -16.95
CA ARG A 472 62.16 -20.11 -17.44
C ARG A 472 61.39 -19.84 -18.73
N THR A 473 60.60 -18.78 -18.82
CA THR A 473 59.86 -18.38 -20.01
C THR A 473 60.81 -18.07 -21.18
N ALA A 474 61.93 -17.38 -20.94
CA ALA A 474 62.96 -17.16 -21.98
C ALA A 474 63.55 -18.46 -22.53
N ARG A 475 63.90 -19.41 -21.65
CA ARG A 475 64.40 -20.74 -22.03
C ARG A 475 63.35 -21.51 -22.85
N LEU A 476 62.07 -21.48 -22.43
CA LEU A 476 60.98 -22.15 -23.15
C LEU A 476 60.75 -21.52 -24.53
N ASN A 477 60.73 -20.21 -24.64
CA ASN A 477 60.58 -19.52 -25.93
C ASN A 477 61.75 -19.82 -26.88
N ARG A 478 62.99 -19.84 -26.38
CA ARG A 478 64.17 -20.26 -27.18
C ARG A 478 64.07 -21.72 -27.57
N GLY A 479 63.65 -22.61 -26.70
CA GLY A 479 63.39 -24.02 -26.98
C GLY A 479 62.33 -24.19 -28.07
N TYR A 480 61.26 -23.42 -28.03
CA TYR A 480 60.24 -23.44 -29.10
C TYR A 480 60.81 -23.09 -30.46
N GLN A 481 61.63 -22.06 -30.55
CA GLN A 481 62.30 -21.65 -31.78
C GLN A 481 63.24 -22.74 -32.28
N LEU A 482 64.08 -23.30 -31.39
CA LEU A 482 65.05 -24.39 -31.78
C LEU A 482 64.33 -25.64 -32.24
N LEU A 483 63.24 -26.03 -31.62
CA LEU A 483 62.43 -27.17 -32.05
C LEU A 483 61.91 -27.03 -33.49
N LEU A 484 61.60 -25.80 -33.92
CA LEU A 484 61.10 -25.50 -35.26
C LEU A 484 62.24 -25.36 -36.31
N THR A 485 63.45 -24.93 -35.92
CA THR A 485 64.46 -24.46 -36.87
C THR A 485 65.74 -25.27 -36.89
N SER A 486 66.08 -26.03 -35.81
CA SER A 486 67.42 -26.60 -35.67
C SER A 486 67.52 -28.08 -36.04
N GLY A 487 66.44 -28.83 -36.24
CA GLY A 487 66.43 -30.27 -36.46
C GLY A 487 66.96 -31.13 -35.32
N LYS A 488 67.24 -30.53 -34.14
CA LYS A 488 67.72 -31.20 -32.90
C LYS A 488 66.57 -31.90 -32.19
N ASN A 489 66.89 -33.03 -31.55
CA ASN A 489 65.88 -33.75 -30.79
C ASN A 489 65.49 -32.97 -29.48
N VAL A 490 64.34 -33.33 -28.87
CA VAL A 490 63.80 -32.68 -27.69
C VAL A 490 64.77 -32.61 -26.51
N SER A 491 65.59 -33.69 -26.33
CA SER A 491 66.57 -33.75 -25.24
C SER A 491 67.75 -32.81 -25.50
N GLU A 492 68.23 -32.74 -26.72
CA GLU A 492 69.28 -31.81 -27.12
C GLU A 492 68.83 -30.35 -26.94
N VAL A 493 67.64 -30.02 -27.37
CA VAL A 493 67.08 -28.68 -27.20
C VAL A 493 66.92 -28.34 -25.72
N ALA A 494 66.42 -29.27 -24.89
CA ALA A 494 66.29 -29.06 -23.48
C ALA A 494 67.63 -28.69 -22.80
N TYR A 495 68.71 -29.40 -23.10
CA TYR A 495 70.00 -29.06 -22.53
C TYR A 495 70.57 -27.75 -23.09
N GLU A 496 70.42 -27.50 -24.38
CA GLU A 496 70.90 -26.29 -25.03
C GLU A 496 70.27 -25.02 -24.49
N VAL A 497 68.99 -25.08 -24.05
CA VAL A 497 68.31 -23.95 -23.42
C VAL A 497 68.44 -23.91 -21.89
N GLY A 498 69.36 -24.73 -21.33
CA GLY A 498 69.72 -24.65 -19.92
C GLY A 498 68.81 -25.40 -18.95
N PHE A 499 68.00 -26.37 -19.42
CA PHE A 499 67.29 -27.28 -18.52
C PHE A 499 68.21 -28.47 -18.15
N THR A 500 68.22 -28.79 -16.86
CA THR A 500 69.03 -29.94 -16.33
C THR A 500 68.38 -31.29 -16.62
N ALA A 501 67.04 -31.32 -16.86
CA ALA A 501 66.30 -32.55 -17.16
C ALA A 501 65.30 -32.34 -18.30
N PRO A 502 65.36 -33.12 -19.40
CA PRO A 502 64.45 -33.07 -20.54
C PRO A 502 62.99 -33.35 -20.17
N SER A 503 62.75 -34.17 -19.12
CA SER A 503 61.41 -34.45 -18.64
C SER A 503 60.77 -33.19 -17.98
N TYR A 504 61.55 -32.40 -17.27
CA TYR A 504 61.10 -31.15 -16.70
C TYR A 504 60.86 -30.07 -17.74
N PHE A 505 61.73 -29.99 -18.76
CA PHE A 505 61.50 -29.14 -19.94
C PHE A 505 60.20 -29.51 -20.64
N THR A 506 59.95 -30.77 -20.92
CA THR A 506 58.72 -31.24 -21.61
C THR A 506 57.46 -30.85 -20.82
N LYS A 507 57.50 -30.99 -19.49
CA LYS A 507 56.38 -30.59 -18.63
C LYS A 507 56.15 -29.08 -18.70
N CYS A 508 57.17 -28.27 -18.45
CA CYS A 508 57.06 -26.81 -18.47
C CYS A 508 56.65 -26.29 -19.86
N PHE A 509 57.16 -26.93 -20.93
CA PHE A 509 56.83 -26.57 -22.31
C PHE A 509 55.34 -26.82 -22.62
N LYS A 510 54.81 -27.98 -22.20
CA LYS A 510 53.40 -28.30 -22.38
C LYS A 510 52.48 -27.38 -21.55
N ASP A 511 52.91 -27.06 -20.33
CA ASP A 511 52.16 -26.12 -19.45
C ASP A 511 52.12 -24.72 -20.07
N GLU A 512 53.20 -24.26 -20.74
CA GLU A 512 53.33 -22.92 -21.35
C GLU A 512 52.60 -22.82 -22.70
N PHE A 513 52.83 -23.77 -23.60
CA PHE A 513 52.36 -23.70 -24.99
C PHE A 513 51.15 -24.57 -25.30
N GLY A 514 50.68 -25.39 -24.37
CA GLY A 514 49.53 -26.29 -24.56
C GLY A 514 49.79 -27.50 -25.45
N VAL A 515 51.01 -27.63 -26.00
CA VAL A 515 51.43 -28.75 -26.88
C VAL A 515 52.74 -29.35 -26.35
N SER A 516 52.97 -30.63 -26.56
CA SER A 516 54.28 -31.21 -26.18
C SER A 516 55.38 -30.85 -27.21
N PRO A 517 56.65 -30.78 -26.75
CA PRO A 517 57.79 -30.54 -27.68
C PRO A 517 57.81 -31.52 -28.86
N SER A 518 57.50 -32.78 -28.61
CA SER A 518 57.48 -33.84 -29.65
C SER A 518 56.33 -33.63 -30.65
N ASP A 519 55.16 -33.20 -30.20
CA ASP A 519 54.01 -32.90 -31.06
C ASP A 519 54.28 -31.67 -31.95
N LEU A 520 55.05 -30.69 -31.41
CA LEU A 520 55.48 -29.52 -32.20
C LEU A 520 56.45 -29.86 -33.30
N GLN A 521 57.38 -30.78 -33.05
CA GLN A 521 58.35 -31.26 -34.06
C GLN A 521 57.73 -32.13 -35.14
N ALA A 522 56.61 -32.78 -34.86
CA ALA A 522 55.91 -33.65 -35.81
C ALA A 522 55.03 -32.88 -36.80
N LYS A 523 54.86 -31.60 -36.62
CA LYS A 523 54.12 -30.68 -37.51
C LYS A 523 55.10 -29.98 -38.48
#